data_eecc9529cee3ba5832bb075398fb4389
#
_entry.id   eecc9529cee3ba5832bb075398fb4389
#
_cell.length_a   1.000
_cell.length_b   1.000
_cell.length_c   1.000
_cell.angle_alpha   90.00
_cell.angle_beta   90.00
_cell.angle_gamma   90.00
#
_symmetry.space_group_name_H-M   'P 1'
#
loop_
_entity.id
_entity.type
_entity.pdbx_description
1 polymer ?
#
loop_
_entity_poly.entity_id
_entity_poly.type
_entity_poly.pdbx_seq_one_letter_code
_entity_poly.pdbx_strand_id
1 'polypeptide(L)'
;STLWLIEHGNEYGIDPENIVVCGSSAGAITALQAEFEIANSTERCALLPTTFNYKGVMSFSGALYSFEGGPWYRREPCPTLLFHGTDDRIVPYKQMKMGRIFFGGLKPLAKMYKKKGFNYNAYSYEGHGHEVASCMMRFIHEELRFLETNVARGEHYIVDTTVEDAGIPIPDRKS
;
A
#
# COMPACT_ATOMS: atom_id res chain seq x y z
N SER A 1 -15.72 -2.59 8.07
CA SER A 1 -15.88 -3.48 6.90
C SER A 1 -15.14 -4.80 7.08
N THR A 2 -13.84 -4.81 7.42
CA THR A 2 -13.04 -6.05 7.56
C THR A 2 -13.64 -7.03 8.56
N LEU A 3 -13.98 -6.58 9.78
CA LEU A 3 -14.62 -7.42 10.78
C LEU A 3 -15.90 -8.07 10.25
N TRP A 4 -16.73 -7.29 9.56
CA TRP A 4 -17.96 -7.80 8.95
C TRP A 4 -17.69 -8.92 7.92
N LEU A 5 -16.65 -8.77 7.10
CA LEU A 5 -16.24 -9.82 6.15
C LEU A 5 -15.77 -11.09 6.87
N ILE A 6 -15.07 -10.95 7.98
CA ILE A 6 -14.62 -12.09 8.79
C ILE A 6 -15.82 -12.82 9.38
N GLU A 7 -16.80 -12.09 9.91
CA GLU A 7 -17.97 -12.66 10.59
C GLU A 7 -18.99 -13.27 9.62
N HIS A 8 -19.14 -12.70 8.41
CA HIS A 8 -20.20 -13.07 7.45
C HIS A 8 -19.67 -13.67 6.15
N GLY A 9 -18.36 -13.76 5.98
CA GLY A 9 -17.75 -14.19 4.71
C GLY A 9 -18.27 -15.54 4.21
N ASN A 10 -18.47 -16.49 5.10
CA ASN A 10 -19.00 -17.82 4.76
C ASN A 10 -20.39 -17.77 4.13
N GLU A 11 -21.25 -16.82 4.50
CA GLU A 11 -22.59 -16.64 3.93
C GLU A 11 -22.53 -16.19 2.45
N TYR A 12 -21.44 -15.53 2.05
CA TYR A 12 -21.22 -14.97 0.72
C TYR A 12 -20.16 -15.72 -0.09
N GLY A 13 -19.64 -16.83 0.42
CA GLY A 13 -18.57 -17.58 -0.24
C GLY A 13 -17.22 -16.85 -0.25
N ILE A 14 -17.01 -15.94 0.69
CA ILE A 14 -15.75 -15.19 0.88
C ILE A 14 -14.89 -15.94 1.88
N ASP A 15 -13.64 -16.20 1.51
CA ASP A 15 -12.65 -16.75 2.41
C ASP A 15 -12.01 -15.62 3.24
N PRO A 16 -12.28 -15.53 4.55
CA PRO A 16 -11.73 -14.47 5.40
C PRO A 16 -10.21 -14.54 5.58
N GLU A 17 -9.58 -15.68 5.26
CA GLU A 17 -8.13 -15.81 5.30
C GLU A 17 -7.44 -15.28 4.03
N ASN A 18 -8.20 -14.96 2.97
CA ASN A 18 -7.69 -14.49 1.68
C ASN A 18 -8.15 -13.06 1.33
N ILE A 19 -8.26 -12.19 2.31
CA ILE A 19 -8.65 -10.79 2.10
C ILE A 19 -7.44 -9.96 1.68
N VAL A 20 -7.53 -9.32 0.51
CA VAL A 20 -6.59 -8.28 0.05
C VAL A 20 -7.28 -6.93 0.17
N VAL A 21 -6.60 -5.96 0.78
CA VAL A 21 -7.10 -4.59 0.87
C VAL A 21 -6.47 -3.72 -0.22
N CYS A 22 -7.32 -2.97 -0.93
CA CYS A 22 -6.92 -2.10 -2.02
C CYS A 22 -7.48 -0.70 -1.82
N GLY A 23 -6.73 0.31 -2.25
CA GLY A 23 -7.21 1.67 -2.20
C GLY A 23 -6.44 2.64 -3.08
N SER A 24 -7.12 3.74 -3.42
CA SER A 24 -6.57 4.84 -4.19
C SER A 24 -6.59 6.12 -3.36
N SER A 25 -5.54 6.95 -3.44
CA SER A 25 -5.46 8.24 -2.74
C SER A 25 -5.73 8.09 -1.24
N ALA A 26 -6.75 8.72 -0.70
CA ALA A 26 -7.18 8.57 0.70
C ALA A 26 -7.50 7.11 1.07
N GLY A 27 -8.08 6.34 0.13
CA GLY A 27 -8.32 4.91 0.30
C GLY A 27 -7.01 4.11 0.41
N ALA A 28 -5.98 4.48 -0.33
CA ALA A 28 -4.66 3.86 -0.23
C ALA A 28 -3.97 4.19 1.11
N ILE A 29 -4.12 5.42 1.60
CA ILE A 29 -3.68 5.79 2.95
C ILE A 29 -4.38 4.91 3.99
N THR A 30 -5.70 4.74 3.86
CA THR A 30 -6.49 3.89 4.77
C THR A 30 -6.03 2.43 4.73
N ALA A 31 -5.78 1.88 3.53
CA ALA A 31 -5.34 0.49 3.37
C ALA A 31 -3.95 0.25 4.00
N LEU A 32 -2.99 1.14 3.70
CA LEU A 32 -1.65 1.07 4.29
C LEU A 32 -1.67 1.24 5.81
N GLN A 33 -2.50 2.18 6.31
CA GLN A 33 -2.63 2.41 7.75
C GLN A 33 -3.29 1.23 8.46
N ALA A 34 -4.31 0.61 7.87
CA ALA A 34 -4.96 -0.57 8.44
C ALA A 34 -3.96 -1.72 8.61
N GLU A 35 -3.15 -2.01 7.59
CA GLU A 35 -2.10 -3.03 7.71
C GLU A 35 -1.05 -2.64 8.75
N PHE A 36 -0.64 -1.37 8.80
CA PHE A 36 0.32 -0.89 9.80
C PHE A 36 -0.18 -1.10 11.23
N GLU A 37 -1.46 -0.80 11.49
CA GLU A 37 -2.07 -1.01 12.81
C GLU A 37 -2.12 -2.51 13.18
N ILE A 38 -2.47 -3.37 12.21
CA ILE A 38 -2.53 -4.83 12.38
C ILE A 38 -1.12 -5.39 12.63
N ALA A 39 -0.13 -5.03 11.81
CA ALA A 39 1.24 -5.50 11.95
C ALA A 39 1.91 -5.04 13.26
N ASN A 40 1.41 -3.96 13.85
CA ASN A 40 1.87 -3.44 15.15
C ASN A 40 0.99 -3.85 16.34
N SER A 41 -0.14 -4.54 16.09
CA SER A 41 -1.09 -4.97 17.12
C SER A 41 -1.54 -3.81 18.02
N THR A 42 -1.93 -2.70 17.40
CA THR A 42 -2.35 -1.50 18.13
C THR A 42 -3.78 -1.64 18.64
N GLU A 43 -4.17 -0.78 19.57
CA GLU A 43 -5.55 -0.76 20.11
C GLU A 43 -6.61 -0.49 19.03
N ARG A 44 -6.23 0.16 17.91
CA ARG A 44 -7.15 0.47 16.81
C ARG A 44 -7.65 -0.77 16.07
N CYS A 45 -6.90 -1.88 16.12
CA CYS A 45 -7.32 -3.16 15.56
C CYS A 45 -7.86 -4.17 16.60
N ALA A 46 -8.12 -3.74 17.84
CA ALA A 46 -8.54 -4.62 18.93
C ALA A 46 -9.85 -5.40 18.69
N LEU A 47 -10.68 -4.94 17.75
CA LEU A 47 -11.91 -5.65 17.35
C LEU A 47 -11.64 -6.80 16.35
N LEU A 48 -10.47 -6.84 15.74
CA LEU A 48 -10.10 -7.92 14.83
C LEU A 48 -9.52 -9.10 15.61
N PRO A 49 -9.70 -10.34 15.12
CA PRO A 49 -9.01 -11.49 15.69
C PRO A 49 -7.49 -11.25 15.72
N THR A 50 -6.82 -11.59 16.80
CA THR A 50 -5.38 -11.38 16.97
C THR A 50 -4.53 -12.15 15.95
N THR A 51 -5.11 -13.18 15.34
CA THR A 51 -4.51 -13.98 14.26
C THR A 51 -4.77 -13.41 12.88
N PHE A 52 -5.65 -12.41 12.76
CA PHE A 52 -6.01 -11.85 11.47
C PHE A 52 -4.85 -11.07 10.84
N ASN A 53 -4.65 -11.28 9.55
CA ASN A 53 -3.80 -10.51 8.66
C ASN A 53 -4.45 -10.38 7.30
N TYR A 54 -4.24 -9.25 6.63
CA TYR A 54 -4.47 -9.21 5.19
C TYR A 54 -3.49 -10.13 4.46
N LYS A 55 -3.91 -10.69 3.34
CA LYS A 55 -3.02 -11.44 2.43
C LYS A 55 -2.20 -10.53 1.53
N GLY A 56 -2.62 -9.28 1.37
CA GLY A 56 -1.89 -8.28 0.62
C GLY A 56 -2.52 -6.89 0.71
N VAL A 57 -1.71 -5.90 0.43
CA VAL A 57 -2.13 -4.49 0.28
C VAL A 57 -1.81 -4.02 -1.12
N MET A 58 -2.75 -3.37 -1.80
CA MET A 58 -2.51 -2.65 -3.05
C MET A 58 -2.81 -1.16 -2.85
N SER A 59 -1.80 -0.32 -3.08
CA SER A 59 -1.84 1.11 -2.78
C SER A 59 -1.53 1.94 -4.02
N PHE A 60 -2.48 2.77 -4.45
CA PHE A 60 -2.35 3.68 -5.59
C PHE A 60 -2.26 5.12 -5.09
N SER A 61 -1.06 5.70 -5.14
CA SER A 61 -0.72 7.03 -4.61
C SER A 61 -1.11 7.19 -3.14
N GLY A 62 -0.74 6.21 -2.31
CA GLY A 62 -0.98 6.24 -0.87
C GLY A 62 0.22 6.74 -0.08
N ALA A 63 0.00 6.98 1.19
CA ALA A 63 1.03 7.30 2.16
C ALA A 63 0.71 6.68 3.52
N LEU A 64 1.73 6.49 4.34
CA LEU A 64 1.60 6.07 5.73
C LEU A 64 1.91 7.25 6.63
N TYR A 65 1.19 7.37 7.74
CA TYR A 65 1.52 8.32 8.79
C TYR A 65 1.82 7.63 10.12
N SER A 66 2.69 8.25 10.92
CA SER A 66 2.98 7.83 12.28
C SER A 66 3.27 9.05 13.15
N PHE A 67 2.76 9.04 14.37
CA PHE A 67 3.02 10.09 15.36
C PHE A 67 4.29 9.85 16.17
N GLU A 68 4.93 8.69 16.00
CA GLU A 68 6.10 8.26 16.77
C GLU A 68 7.44 8.41 16.02
N GLY A 69 7.46 9.22 14.97
CA GLY A 69 8.68 9.65 14.28
C GLY A 69 9.10 8.89 13.05
N GLY A 70 8.57 7.75 12.75
CA GLY A 70 8.84 6.99 11.52
C GLY A 70 8.03 5.71 11.49
N PRO A 71 7.75 5.16 10.32
CA PRO A 71 7.08 3.89 10.28
C PRO A 71 8.04 2.83 10.79
N TRP A 72 7.62 2.11 11.79
CA TRP A 72 8.28 0.93 12.29
C TRP A 72 7.27 -0.20 12.44
N TYR A 73 7.66 -1.42 12.11
CA TYR A 73 6.82 -2.59 12.17
C TYR A 73 7.36 -3.56 13.22
N ARG A 74 6.49 -4.04 14.10
CA ARG A 74 6.80 -5.09 15.09
C ARG A 74 6.97 -6.43 14.41
N ARG A 75 6.15 -6.69 13.39
CA ARG A 75 6.24 -7.87 12.52
C ARG A 75 6.25 -7.45 11.07
N GLU A 76 6.67 -8.34 10.19
CA GLU A 76 6.59 -8.12 8.75
C GLU A 76 5.14 -7.86 8.35
N PRO A 77 4.85 -6.77 7.60
CA PRO A 77 3.53 -6.57 7.01
C PRO A 77 3.27 -7.61 5.93
N CYS A 78 2.01 -7.79 5.56
CA CYS A 78 1.67 -8.61 4.40
C CYS A 78 2.30 -8.06 3.11
N PRO A 79 2.43 -8.88 2.05
CA PRO A 79 2.93 -8.41 0.76
C PRO A 79 2.26 -7.12 0.32
N THR A 80 3.04 -6.15 -0.14
CA THR A 80 2.53 -4.81 -0.46
C THR A 80 2.88 -4.39 -1.88
N LEU A 81 1.87 -4.02 -2.68
CA LEU A 81 2.01 -3.46 -4.01
C LEU A 81 1.79 -1.94 -3.96
N LEU A 82 2.76 -1.18 -4.45
CA LEU A 82 2.78 0.28 -4.37
C LEU A 82 2.93 0.89 -5.75
N PHE A 83 2.02 1.80 -6.11
CA PHE A 83 2.08 2.65 -7.30
C PHE A 83 2.07 4.11 -6.89
N HIS A 84 2.98 4.95 -7.44
CA HIS A 84 3.02 6.37 -7.06
C HIS A 84 3.73 7.21 -8.12
N GLY A 85 3.20 8.41 -8.40
CA GLY A 85 3.87 9.41 -9.20
C GLY A 85 4.96 10.14 -8.41
N THR A 86 6.14 10.34 -8.99
CA THR A 86 7.28 10.96 -8.29
C THR A 86 7.06 12.45 -7.99
N ASP A 87 6.20 13.10 -8.76
CA ASP A 87 5.83 14.53 -8.67
C ASP A 87 4.48 14.76 -7.99
N ASP A 88 3.93 13.73 -7.31
CA ASP A 88 2.67 13.85 -6.60
C ASP A 88 2.77 14.91 -5.48
N ARG A 89 1.92 15.94 -5.59
CA ARG A 89 1.85 17.08 -4.67
C ARG A 89 0.64 17.01 -3.73
N ILE A 90 -0.29 16.09 -3.98
CA ILE A 90 -1.49 15.89 -3.18
C ILE A 90 -1.20 14.88 -2.06
N VAL A 91 -0.73 13.68 -2.45
CA VAL A 91 -0.20 12.71 -1.51
C VAL A 91 1.31 12.61 -1.74
N PRO A 92 2.15 12.95 -0.78
CA PRO A 92 3.58 13.09 -1.03
C PRO A 92 4.24 11.75 -1.37
N TYR A 93 4.89 11.66 -2.53
CA TYR A 93 5.75 10.53 -2.90
C TYR A 93 6.93 10.36 -1.93
N LYS A 94 7.49 11.48 -1.49
CA LYS A 94 8.59 11.55 -0.52
C LYS A 94 8.04 11.64 0.91
N GLN A 95 8.92 11.84 1.87
CA GLN A 95 8.56 12.08 3.26
C GLN A 95 8.34 13.57 3.51
N MET A 96 7.21 13.90 4.13
CA MET A 96 7.01 15.18 4.81
C MET A 96 7.37 15.04 6.28
N LYS A 97 8.21 15.97 6.80
CA LYS A 97 8.57 16.02 8.21
C LYS A 97 7.81 17.17 8.87
N MET A 98 7.02 16.85 9.88
CA MET A 98 6.32 17.82 10.72
C MET A 98 6.59 17.48 12.19
N GLY A 99 7.71 17.95 12.71
CA GLY A 99 8.16 17.58 14.06
C GLY A 99 8.42 16.08 14.18
N ARG A 100 7.68 15.40 15.07
CA ARG A 100 7.73 13.94 15.26
C ARG A 100 6.80 13.17 14.35
N ILE A 101 5.95 13.85 13.58
CA ILE A 101 5.00 13.21 12.68
C ILE A 101 5.75 12.77 11.44
N PHE A 102 5.62 11.49 11.11
CA PHE A 102 5.99 10.94 9.81
C PHE A 102 4.75 10.93 8.92
N PHE A 103 4.87 11.45 7.70
CA PHE A 103 3.92 11.27 6.63
C PHE A 103 4.71 11.04 5.34
N GLY A 104 4.61 9.87 4.76
CA GLY A 104 5.45 9.52 3.62
C GLY A 104 4.82 8.49 2.70
N GLY A 105 4.98 8.73 1.41
CA GLY A 105 4.49 7.87 0.35
C GLY A 105 5.45 6.73 -0.01
N LEU A 106 5.41 6.33 -1.29
CA LEU A 106 6.14 5.15 -1.76
C LEU A 106 7.63 5.20 -1.44
N LYS A 107 8.32 6.30 -1.68
CA LYS A 107 9.78 6.36 -1.57
C LYS A 107 10.33 5.97 -0.19
N PRO A 108 9.89 6.57 0.93
CA PRO A 108 10.34 6.17 2.25
C PRO A 108 9.85 4.78 2.66
N LEU A 109 8.66 4.34 2.21
CA LEU A 109 8.15 3.00 2.48
C LEU A 109 8.99 1.94 1.78
N ALA A 110 9.22 2.05 0.48
CA ALA A 110 10.06 1.12 -0.28
C ALA A 110 11.48 1.05 0.29
N LYS A 111 12.07 2.20 0.65
CA LYS A 111 13.40 2.24 1.31
C LYS A 111 13.41 1.46 2.62
N MET A 112 12.38 1.61 3.44
CA MET A 112 12.26 0.91 4.72
C MET A 112 12.03 -0.58 4.51
N TYR A 113 11.09 -0.96 3.61
CA TYR A 113 10.79 -2.35 3.28
C TYR A 113 12.02 -3.08 2.75
N LYS A 114 12.75 -2.45 1.81
CA LYS A 114 14.01 -2.98 1.27
C LYS A 114 15.06 -3.23 2.36
N LYS A 115 15.23 -2.25 3.27
CA LYS A 115 16.18 -2.37 4.39
C LYS A 115 15.83 -3.50 5.35
N LYS A 116 14.54 -3.78 5.51
CA LYS A 116 14.02 -4.84 6.39
C LYS A 116 13.89 -6.20 5.70
N GLY A 117 14.03 -6.24 4.38
CA GLY A 117 13.81 -7.45 3.59
C GLY A 117 12.35 -7.87 3.50
N PHE A 118 11.40 -6.93 3.60
CA PHE A 118 9.97 -7.22 3.51
C PHE A 118 9.53 -7.49 2.07
N ASN A 119 8.45 -8.23 1.92
CA ASN A 119 7.88 -8.59 0.63
C ASN A 119 7.10 -7.40 0.03
N TYR A 120 7.60 -6.81 -1.06
CA TYR A 120 6.92 -5.70 -1.74
C TYR A 120 7.27 -5.57 -3.21
N ASN A 121 6.33 -5.00 -3.98
CA ASN A 121 6.53 -4.55 -5.35
C ASN A 121 6.19 -3.06 -5.43
N ALA A 122 7.15 -2.22 -5.82
CA ALA A 122 7.00 -0.78 -5.92
C ALA A 122 7.25 -0.28 -7.34
N TYR A 123 6.34 0.54 -7.84
CA TYR A 123 6.39 1.16 -9.17
C TYR A 123 6.31 2.68 -9.02
N SER A 124 7.43 3.36 -9.28
CA SER A 124 7.56 4.81 -9.25
C SER A 124 7.44 5.36 -10.67
N TYR A 125 6.41 6.14 -10.95
CA TYR A 125 6.14 6.75 -12.25
C TYR A 125 6.80 8.13 -12.33
N GLU A 126 7.89 8.23 -13.08
CA GLU A 126 8.70 9.45 -13.12
C GLU A 126 7.95 10.60 -13.81
N GLY A 127 8.01 11.79 -13.19
CA GLY A 127 7.33 12.99 -13.68
C GLY A 127 5.80 12.99 -13.54
N HIS A 128 5.20 11.88 -13.11
CA HIS A 128 3.75 11.80 -12.87
C HIS A 128 3.37 12.34 -11.49
N GLY A 129 2.18 12.92 -11.42
CA GLY A 129 1.57 13.44 -10.20
C GLY A 129 0.52 12.50 -9.61
N HIS A 130 -0.55 13.10 -9.06
CA HIS A 130 -1.62 12.36 -8.39
C HIS A 130 -2.56 11.61 -9.36
N GLU A 131 -2.46 11.85 -10.67
CA GLU A 131 -3.22 11.12 -11.69
C GLU A 131 -2.96 9.60 -11.65
N VAL A 132 -1.81 9.15 -11.15
CA VAL A 132 -1.51 7.73 -10.93
C VAL A 132 -2.57 7.06 -10.05
N ALA A 133 -3.14 7.79 -9.09
CA ALA A 133 -4.22 7.29 -8.24
C ALA A 133 -5.48 6.87 -9.02
N SER A 134 -5.69 7.46 -10.20
CA SER A 134 -6.85 7.18 -11.07
C SER A 134 -6.59 6.12 -12.15
N CYS A 135 -5.37 5.57 -12.18
CA CYS A 135 -4.92 4.66 -13.24
C CYS A 135 -4.97 3.16 -12.87
N MET A 136 -5.71 2.77 -11.84
CA MET A 136 -5.77 1.37 -11.35
C MET A 136 -5.96 0.36 -12.49
N MET A 137 -6.94 0.57 -13.36
CA MET A 137 -7.20 -0.35 -14.48
C MET A 137 -6.08 -0.43 -15.53
N ARG A 138 -5.15 0.51 -15.55
CA ARG A 138 -3.98 0.46 -16.44
C ARG A 138 -2.89 -0.46 -15.92
N PHE A 139 -2.87 -0.70 -14.62
CA PHE A 139 -1.86 -1.50 -13.94
C PHE A 139 -2.32 -2.94 -13.69
N ILE A 140 -3.39 -3.37 -14.37
CA ILE A 140 -4.02 -4.68 -14.16
C ILE A 140 -3.04 -5.84 -14.30
N HIS A 141 -2.04 -5.73 -15.17
CA HIS A 141 -1.04 -6.79 -15.34
C HIS A 141 -0.12 -6.93 -14.11
N GLU A 142 0.33 -5.84 -13.53
CA GLU A 142 1.12 -5.80 -12.31
C GLU A 142 0.30 -6.26 -11.11
N GLU A 143 -0.97 -5.85 -11.06
CA GLU A 143 -1.91 -6.25 -10.01
C GLU A 143 -2.17 -7.76 -10.05
N LEU A 144 -2.52 -8.32 -11.21
CA LEU A 144 -2.75 -9.76 -11.38
C LEU A 144 -1.49 -10.56 -11.07
N ARG A 145 -0.33 -10.10 -11.54
CA ARG A 145 0.95 -10.72 -11.22
C ARG A 145 1.19 -10.76 -9.72
N PHE A 146 1.00 -9.64 -9.02
CA PHE A 146 1.15 -9.54 -7.58
C PHE A 146 0.19 -10.49 -6.85
N LEU A 147 -1.09 -10.52 -7.24
CA LEU A 147 -2.09 -11.41 -6.66
C LEU A 147 -1.73 -12.88 -6.87
N GLU A 148 -1.22 -13.24 -8.04
CA GLU A 148 -0.82 -14.61 -8.35
C GLU A 148 0.45 -15.02 -7.58
N THR A 149 1.50 -14.20 -7.65
CA THR A 149 2.81 -14.59 -7.13
C THR A 149 2.95 -14.33 -5.64
N ASN A 150 2.73 -13.08 -5.19
CA ASN A 150 2.98 -12.69 -3.80
C ASN A 150 1.86 -13.15 -2.86
N VAL A 151 0.59 -13.11 -3.34
CA VAL A 151 -0.56 -13.43 -2.51
C VAL A 151 -0.92 -14.92 -2.59
N ALA A 152 -1.25 -15.43 -3.77
CA ALA A 152 -1.75 -16.80 -3.92
C ALA A 152 -0.66 -17.85 -3.75
N ARG A 153 0.53 -17.63 -4.34
CA ARG A 153 1.67 -18.57 -4.21
C ARG A 153 2.52 -18.31 -2.97
N GLY A 154 2.37 -17.15 -2.32
CA GLY A 154 3.18 -16.77 -1.16
C GLY A 154 4.67 -16.57 -1.48
N GLU A 155 5.00 -16.22 -2.72
CA GLU A 155 6.36 -15.96 -3.14
C GLU A 155 6.86 -14.63 -2.59
N HIS A 156 8.14 -14.57 -2.25
CA HIS A 156 8.74 -13.36 -1.66
C HIS A 156 9.54 -12.60 -2.69
N TYR A 157 9.15 -11.35 -2.95
CA TYR A 157 9.83 -10.45 -3.88
C TYR A 157 10.18 -9.12 -3.22
N ILE A 158 11.29 -8.55 -3.67
CA ILE A 158 11.71 -7.18 -3.37
C ILE A 158 11.90 -6.49 -4.73
N VAL A 159 10.84 -5.85 -5.21
CA VAL A 159 10.80 -5.17 -6.51
C VAL A 159 10.70 -3.66 -6.31
N ASP A 160 11.61 -2.93 -6.96
CA ASP A 160 11.69 -1.47 -6.90
C ASP A 160 11.96 -0.97 -8.32
N THR A 161 10.89 -0.55 -9.00
CA THR A 161 10.91 -0.21 -10.43
C THR A 161 10.59 1.28 -10.62
N THR A 162 11.40 1.95 -11.43
CA THR A 162 11.09 3.28 -11.95
C THR A 162 10.59 3.15 -13.38
N VAL A 163 9.42 3.72 -13.66
CA VAL A 163 8.79 3.73 -14.99
C VAL A 163 8.93 5.14 -15.55
N GLU A 164 9.74 5.28 -16.60
CA GLU A 164 10.05 6.59 -17.22
C GLU A 164 8.98 7.00 -18.24
N ASP A 165 8.39 6.03 -18.95
CA ASP A 165 7.31 6.27 -19.91
C ASP A 165 6.14 5.31 -19.61
N ALA A 166 5.15 5.81 -18.89
CA ALA A 166 3.98 5.04 -18.53
C ALA A 166 2.84 5.08 -19.56
N GLY A 167 2.98 5.87 -20.62
CA GLY A 167 1.91 6.14 -21.59
C GLY A 167 0.67 6.79 -20.95
N ILE A 168 0.81 7.33 -19.73
CA ILE A 168 -0.24 8.06 -19.01
C ILE A 168 -0.13 9.53 -19.37
N PRO A 169 -1.21 10.19 -19.83
CA PRO A 169 -1.17 11.64 -20.06
C PRO A 169 -0.86 12.36 -18.75
N ILE A 170 0.17 13.21 -18.77
CA ILE A 170 0.45 14.11 -17.65
C ILE A 170 -0.48 15.32 -17.79
N PRO A 171 -1.33 15.60 -16.79
CA PRO A 171 -2.20 16.76 -16.83
C PRO A 171 -1.41 18.05 -16.97
N ASP A 172 -1.92 18.98 -17.78
CA ASP A 172 -1.26 20.29 -17.96
C ASP A 172 -1.06 20.96 -16.59
N ARG A 173 0.17 21.34 -16.29
CA ARG A 173 0.56 21.98 -14.99
C ARG A 173 0.02 23.41 -14.83
N LYS A 174 -0.98 23.79 -15.63
CA LYS A 174 -1.62 25.12 -15.63
C LYS A 174 -3.02 25.03 -15.00
N SER A 175 -3.08 24.81 -13.73
CA SER A 175 -4.26 25.18 -12.93
C SER A 175 -3.90 25.27 -11.46
#